data_32678bba98fde519a5e722caaa6ea37d
#
_entry.id   32678bba98fde519a5e722caaa6ea37d
#
_cell.length_a   1.000
_cell.length_b   1.000
_cell.length_c   1.000
_cell.angle_alpha   90.00
_cell.angle_beta   90.00
_cell.angle_gamma   90.00
#
_symmetry.space_group_name_H-M   'P 1'
#
loop_
_entity.id
_entity.type
_entity.pdbx_description
1 polymer ?
#
loop_
_entity_poly.entity_id
_entity_poly.type
_entity_poly.pdbx_seq_one_letter_code
_entity_poly.pdbx_strand_id
1 'polypeptide(L)'
;MPIASGEGECGSEAFRPFIDRHALDVYQVDLSRNGFTQAAYVRDRVQEIGARLCNHCYTSPLTVAASLHWLSTCRDAFLFEDCVEETPMRTQLTIEPMQGVDGWISVPNAPGLGVTLNEDLVSET
;
A
#
# COMPACT_ATOMS: atom_id res chain seq x y z
N MET A 1 -14.56 -2.70 -18.93
CA MET A 1 -13.95 -1.70 -18.03
C MET A 1 -13.35 -2.45 -16.86
N PRO A 2 -12.07 -2.27 -16.51
CA PRO A 2 -11.48 -2.90 -15.33
C PRO A 2 -12.15 -2.46 -14.03
N ILE A 3 -12.32 -3.40 -13.10
CA ILE A 3 -12.90 -3.16 -11.78
C ILE A 3 -11.79 -3.31 -10.74
N ALA A 4 -11.60 -2.28 -9.92
CA ALA A 4 -10.67 -2.26 -8.79
C ALA A 4 -11.45 -2.19 -7.49
N SER A 5 -11.06 -2.96 -6.49
CA SER A 5 -11.62 -2.94 -5.13
C SER A 5 -10.77 -3.80 -4.18
N GLY A 6 -11.18 -3.89 -2.92
CA GLY A 6 -10.54 -4.71 -1.88
C GLY A 6 -9.92 -3.89 -0.75
N GLU A 7 -9.95 -2.57 -0.85
CA GLU A 7 -9.37 -1.64 0.13
C GLU A 7 -10.00 -1.73 1.52
N GLY A 8 -11.25 -2.16 1.60
CA GLY A 8 -11.96 -2.38 2.86
C GLY A 8 -11.67 -3.73 3.52
N GLU A 9 -11.06 -4.67 2.79
CA GLU A 9 -10.89 -6.05 3.24
C GLU A 9 -9.74 -6.19 4.23
N CYS A 10 -9.96 -7.01 5.25
CA CYS A 10 -8.99 -7.29 6.31
C CYS A 10 -8.76 -8.80 6.45
N GLY A 11 -7.50 -9.20 6.30
CA GLY A 11 -7.08 -10.59 6.34
C GLY A 11 -7.31 -11.34 5.02
N SER A 12 -6.50 -12.36 4.78
CA SER A 12 -6.51 -13.14 3.53
C SER A 12 -7.85 -13.82 3.25
N GLU A 13 -8.58 -14.22 4.27
CA GLU A 13 -9.88 -14.88 4.13
C GLU A 13 -10.96 -13.95 3.55
N ALA A 14 -10.87 -12.64 3.80
CA ALA A 14 -11.79 -11.67 3.23
C ALA A 14 -11.58 -11.51 1.71
N PHE A 15 -10.35 -11.63 1.22
CA PHE A 15 -10.03 -11.59 -0.20
C PHE A 15 -10.40 -12.87 -0.95
N ARG A 16 -10.47 -14.01 -0.26
CA ARG A 16 -10.69 -15.32 -0.87
C ARG A 16 -11.93 -15.38 -1.78
N PRO A 17 -13.13 -14.91 -1.39
CA PRO A 17 -14.30 -14.96 -2.27
C PRO A 17 -14.15 -14.18 -3.57
N PHE A 18 -13.37 -13.08 -3.55
CA PHE A 18 -13.09 -12.28 -4.76
C PHE A 18 -12.10 -13.01 -5.67
N ILE A 19 -11.06 -13.61 -5.09
CA ILE A 19 -10.03 -14.36 -5.82
C ILE A 19 -10.63 -15.61 -6.46
N ASP A 20 -11.36 -16.43 -5.69
CA ASP A 20 -11.95 -17.68 -6.15
C ASP A 20 -12.97 -17.47 -7.30
N ARG A 21 -13.59 -16.30 -7.37
CA ARG A 21 -14.56 -15.92 -8.41
C ARG A 21 -13.99 -15.08 -9.53
N HIS A 22 -12.70 -14.74 -9.47
CA HIS A 22 -12.08 -13.77 -10.42
C HIS A 22 -12.91 -12.48 -10.51
N ALA A 23 -13.36 -11.96 -9.36
CA ALA A 23 -14.36 -10.90 -9.32
C ALA A 23 -13.79 -9.49 -9.59
N LEU A 24 -12.47 -9.34 -9.50
CA LEU A 24 -11.79 -8.05 -9.68
C LEU A 24 -10.66 -8.17 -10.71
N ASP A 25 -10.45 -7.10 -11.46
CA ASP A 25 -9.31 -6.97 -12.37
C ASP A 25 -8.07 -6.43 -11.63
N VAL A 26 -8.29 -5.59 -10.60
CA VAL A 26 -7.25 -5.00 -9.76
C VAL A 26 -7.64 -5.15 -8.29
N TYR A 27 -6.78 -5.80 -7.52
CA TYR A 27 -6.95 -5.98 -6.08
C TYR A 27 -6.19 -4.88 -5.35
N GLN A 28 -6.93 -4.03 -4.61
CA GLN A 28 -6.38 -2.94 -3.81
C GLN A 28 -6.16 -3.43 -2.37
N VAL A 29 -4.89 -3.57 -1.99
CA VAL A 29 -4.53 -4.10 -0.67
C VAL A 29 -4.01 -2.98 0.21
N ASP A 30 -4.69 -2.73 1.33
CA ASP A 30 -4.26 -1.76 2.33
C ASP A 30 -3.35 -2.42 3.38
N LEU A 31 -2.11 -1.98 3.45
CA LEU A 31 -1.10 -2.51 4.38
C LEU A 31 -1.39 -2.16 5.85
N SER A 32 -2.12 -1.06 6.11
CA SER A 32 -2.52 -0.70 7.48
C SER A 32 -3.54 -1.66 8.07
N ARG A 33 -4.33 -2.32 7.20
CA ARG A 33 -5.35 -3.30 7.58
C ARG A 33 -4.81 -4.73 7.59
N ASN A 34 -3.90 -5.05 6.67
CA ASN A 34 -3.49 -6.41 6.39
C ASN A 34 -2.10 -6.76 6.93
N GLY A 35 -1.23 -5.77 7.11
CA GLY A 35 0.17 -6.02 7.41
C GLY A 35 0.88 -6.78 6.29
N PHE A 36 2.20 -6.93 6.39
CA PHE A 36 3.00 -7.59 5.34
C PHE A 36 2.65 -9.06 5.12
N THR A 37 2.40 -9.81 6.19
CA THR A 37 2.16 -11.26 6.09
C THR A 37 0.89 -11.58 5.30
N GLN A 38 -0.23 -10.94 5.63
CA GLN A 38 -1.50 -11.17 4.93
C GLN A 38 -1.46 -10.60 3.51
N ALA A 39 -0.87 -9.41 3.35
CA ALA A 39 -0.71 -8.79 2.05
C ALA A 39 0.17 -9.63 1.10
N ALA A 40 1.22 -10.29 1.60
CA ALA A 40 2.05 -11.20 0.81
C ALA A 40 1.24 -12.44 0.36
N TYR A 41 0.44 -13.01 1.24
CA TYR A 41 -0.44 -14.12 0.88
C TYR A 41 -1.44 -13.71 -0.22
N VAL A 42 -2.10 -12.57 -0.05
CA VAL A 42 -3.06 -12.05 -1.06
C VAL A 42 -2.35 -11.81 -2.39
N ARG A 43 -1.16 -11.18 -2.36
CA ARG A 43 -0.33 -10.97 -3.55
C ARG A 43 -0.10 -12.27 -4.33
N ASP A 44 0.36 -13.30 -3.63
CA ASP A 44 0.70 -14.57 -4.28
C ASP A 44 -0.54 -15.20 -4.94
N ARG A 45 -1.68 -15.21 -4.26
CA ARG A 45 -2.95 -15.73 -4.78
C ARG A 45 -3.49 -14.93 -5.97
N VAL A 46 -3.40 -13.59 -5.90
CA VAL A 46 -3.84 -12.71 -7.00
C VAL A 46 -2.96 -12.89 -8.23
N GLN A 47 -1.65 -13.04 -8.04
CA GLN A 47 -0.72 -13.31 -9.15
C GLN A 47 -0.93 -14.69 -9.79
N GLU A 48 -1.34 -15.71 -9.03
CA GLU A 48 -1.68 -17.04 -9.56
C GLU A 48 -2.86 -16.99 -10.54
N ILE A 49 -3.84 -16.13 -10.29
CA ILE A 49 -5.00 -15.96 -11.19
C ILE A 49 -4.77 -14.93 -12.31
N GLY A 50 -3.58 -14.34 -12.39
CA GLY A 50 -3.22 -13.37 -13.43
C GLY A 50 -3.89 -12.00 -13.30
N ALA A 51 -4.45 -11.67 -12.13
CA ALA A 51 -5.01 -10.35 -11.85
C ALA A 51 -3.92 -9.37 -11.39
N ARG A 52 -4.23 -8.08 -11.39
CA ARG A 52 -3.30 -7.00 -11.03
C ARG A 52 -3.41 -6.64 -9.56
N LEU A 53 -2.36 -6.01 -9.06
CA LEU A 53 -2.27 -5.51 -7.70
C LEU A 53 -2.03 -4.01 -7.69
N CYS A 54 -2.69 -3.34 -6.77
CA CYS A 54 -2.48 -1.95 -6.42
C CYS A 54 -2.49 -1.85 -4.89
N ASN A 55 -1.83 -0.85 -4.33
CA ASN A 55 -2.00 -0.52 -2.92
C ASN A 55 -3.26 0.32 -2.73
N HIS A 56 -3.67 0.44 -1.47
CA HIS A 56 -4.54 1.49 -0.97
C HIS A 56 -3.83 2.12 0.24
N CYS A 57 -3.69 3.44 0.30
CA CYS A 57 -3.12 4.11 1.47
C CYS A 57 -3.52 5.59 1.55
N TYR A 58 -4.26 5.93 2.59
CA TYR A 58 -4.69 7.30 2.88
C TYR A 58 -4.10 7.87 4.17
N THR A 59 -3.55 7.04 5.04
CA THR A 59 -3.37 7.40 6.44
C THR A 59 -2.06 8.13 6.73
N SER A 60 -0.91 7.59 6.33
CA SER A 60 0.36 8.14 6.78
C SER A 60 1.52 7.80 5.85
N PRO A 61 2.64 8.53 5.91
CA PRO A 61 3.85 8.18 5.16
C PRO A 61 4.45 6.81 5.56
N LEU A 62 4.16 6.32 6.77
CA LEU A 62 4.54 4.94 7.15
C LEU A 62 3.80 3.90 6.32
N THR A 63 2.49 4.10 6.08
CA THR A 63 1.70 3.21 5.22
C THR A 63 2.13 3.35 3.76
N VAL A 64 2.50 4.54 3.31
CA VAL A 64 3.07 4.77 1.98
C VAL A 64 4.37 3.97 1.83
N ALA A 65 5.31 4.10 2.76
CA ALA A 65 6.57 3.35 2.74
C ALA A 65 6.34 1.83 2.75
N ALA A 66 5.49 1.34 3.64
CA ALA A 66 5.14 -0.08 3.71
C ALA A 66 4.52 -0.58 2.39
N SER A 67 3.60 0.19 1.81
CA SER A 67 2.95 -0.14 0.54
C SER A 67 3.92 -0.18 -0.62
N LEU A 68 4.88 0.75 -0.68
CA LEU A 68 5.94 0.76 -1.70
C LEU A 68 6.82 -0.49 -1.60
N HIS A 69 7.26 -0.86 -0.40
CA HIS A 69 8.04 -2.07 -0.20
C HIS A 69 7.26 -3.32 -0.62
N TRP A 70 5.99 -3.43 -0.23
CA TRP A 70 5.16 -4.56 -0.62
C TRP A 70 4.94 -4.59 -2.13
N LEU A 71 4.55 -3.47 -2.73
CA LEU A 71 4.24 -3.38 -4.15
C LEU A 71 5.48 -3.67 -5.02
N SER A 72 6.69 -3.31 -4.55
CA SER A 72 7.95 -3.63 -5.23
C SER A 72 8.22 -5.14 -5.34
N THR A 73 7.55 -5.96 -4.54
CA THR A 73 7.63 -7.43 -4.61
C THR A 73 6.61 -8.04 -5.57
N CYS A 74 5.69 -7.25 -6.11
CA CYS A 74 4.69 -7.71 -7.07
C CYS A 74 5.28 -7.76 -8.47
N ARG A 75 5.02 -8.85 -9.21
CA ARG A 75 5.54 -9.03 -10.60
C ARG A 75 4.95 -8.02 -11.57
N ASP A 76 3.65 -7.76 -11.44
CA ASP A 76 2.88 -6.91 -12.35
C ASP A 76 2.16 -5.82 -11.53
N ALA A 77 2.93 -5.04 -10.77
CA ALA A 77 2.41 -3.87 -10.08
C ALA A 77 1.81 -2.90 -11.10
N PHE A 78 0.52 -2.59 -10.95
CA PHE A 78 -0.19 -1.79 -11.96
C PHE A 78 0.16 -0.32 -11.83
N LEU A 79 -0.01 0.23 -10.64
CA LEU A 79 0.32 1.60 -10.28
C LEU A 79 0.34 1.73 -8.75
N PHE A 80 0.90 2.80 -8.26
CA PHE A 80 0.80 3.19 -6.85
C PHE A 80 -0.35 4.18 -6.71
N GLU A 81 -1.33 3.84 -5.86
CA GLU A 81 -2.39 4.77 -5.49
C GLU A 81 -1.87 5.70 -4.40
N ASP A 82 -1.85 6.99 -4.69
CA ASP A 82 -1.40 8.03 -3.77
C ASP A 82 -2.54 8.97 -3.41
N CYS A 83 -2.62 9.35 -2.14
CA CYS A 83 -3.58 10.31 -1.64
C CYS A 83 -3.04 11.73 -1.84
N VAL A 84 -3.83 12.59 -2.43
CA VAL A 84 -3.46 14.01 -2.67
C VAL A 84 -3.88 14.96 -1.55
N GLU A 85 -4.57 14.45 -0.53
CA GLU A 85 -4.98 15.25 0.61
C GLU A 85 -3.77 15.58 1.50
N GLU A 86 -3.57 16.86 1.79
CA GLU A 86 -2.50 17.32 2.66
C GLU A 86 -3.00 17.49 4.10
N THR A 87 -2.58 16.60 4.97
CA THR A 87 -2.79 16.69 6.42
C THR A 87 -1.46 16.64 7.16
N PRO A 88 -1.33 17.22 8.37
CA PRO A 88 -0.09 17.12 9.16
C PRO A 88 0.36 15.67 9.36
N MET A 89 -0.56 14.75 9.62
CA MET A 89 -0.27 13.33 9.75
C MET A 89 0.39 12.76 8.50
N ARG A 90 -0.03 13.20 7.33
CA ARG A 90 0.47 12.70 6.05
C ARG A 90 1.78 13.36 5.61
N THR A 91 1.94 14.65 5.89
CA THR A 91 3.07 15.43 5.35
C THR A 91 4.20 15.64 6.34
N GLN A 92 3.96 15.47 7.65
CA GLN A 92 4.92 15.83 8.70
C GLN A 92 5.29 14.71 9.66
N LEU A 93 4.64 13.53 9.56
CA LEU A 93 4.91 12.40 10.46
C LEU A 93 6.29 11.78 10.24
N THR A 94 6.87 11.94 9.06
CA THR A 94 8.24 11.49 8.76
C THR A 94 9.11 12.67 8.35
N ILE A 95 10.41 12.55 8.63
CA ILE A 95 11.42 13.56 8.23
C ILE A 95 11.58 13.53 6.71
N GLU A 96 11.61 12.34 6.11
CA GLU A 96 11.72 12.17 4.67
C GLU A 96 10.35 12.40 4.01
N PRO A 97 10.24 13.22 2.97
CA PRO A 97 8.99 13.40 2.23
C PRO A 97 8.67 12.14 1.42
N MET A 98 7.46 11.64 1.57
CA MET A 98 6.94 10.51 0.80
C MET A 98 5.99 11.03 -0.28
N GLN A 99 6.55 11.61 -1.33
CA GLN A 99 5.80 12.24 -2.42
C GLN A 99 6.27 11.75 -3.78
N GLY A 100 5.32 11.60 -4.70
CA GLY A 100 5.62 11.34 -6.10
C GLY A 100 6.17 12.56 -6.83
N VAL A 101 7.14 12.35 -7.71
CA VAL A 101 7.71 13.38 -8.59
C VAL A 101 7.60 12.90 -10.03
N ASP A 102 7.02 13.70 -10.90
CA ASP A 102 6.86 13.38 -12.33
C ASP A 102 6.21 12.01 -12.60
N GLY A 103 5.24 11.61 -11.78
CA GLY A 103 4.53 10.34 -11.90
C GLY A 103 5.28 9.13 -11.30
N TRP A 104 6.38 9.34 -10.60
CA TRP A 104 7.17 8.30 -9.95
C TRP A 104 7.30 8.53 -8.46
N ILE A 105 7.29 7.46 -7.69
CA ILE A 105 7.61 7.48 -6.27
C ILE A 105 8.69 6.44 -5.98
N SER A 106 9.73 6.84 -5.25
CA SER A 106 10.88 5.98 -4.95
C SER A 106 10.61 5.10 -3.73
N VAL A 107 10.99 3.83 -3.81
CA VAL A 107 11.01 2.94 -2.64
C VAL A 107 12.17 3.37 -1.72
N PRO A 108 11.92 3.64 -0.43
CA PRO A 108 13.00 4.00 0.52
C PRO A 108 14.04 2.89 0.66
N ASN A 109 15.32 3.26 0.82
CA ASN A 109 16.43 2.29 0.89
C ASN A 109 17.13 2.22 2.27
N ALA A 110 16.75 3.05 3.24
CA ALA A 110 17.29 2.97 4.58
C ALA A 110 16.73 1.75 5.35
N PRO A 111 17.36 1.31 6.45
CA PRO A 111 16.86 0.18 7.25
C PRO A 111 15.42 0.34 7.74
N GLY A 112 14.73 -0.77 7.93
CA GLY A 112 13.32 -0.80 8.32
C GLY A 112 12.41 -0.41 7.16
N LEU A 113 11.48 0.51 7.40
CA LEU A 113 10.64 1.09 6.33
C LEU A 113 11.40 2.16 5.51
N GLY A 114 12.61 2.51 5.92
CA GLY A 114 13.44 3.48 5.24
C GLY A 114 13.01 4.93 5.46
N VAL A 115 12.23 5.20 6.51
CA VAL A 115 11.77 6.52 6.91
C VAL A 115 11.99 6.74 8.40
N THR A 116 12.18 7.99 8.82
CA THR A 116 12.44 8.40 10.21
C THR A 116 11.21 9.12 10.74
N LEU A 117 10.72 8.73 11.92
CA LEU A 117 9.61 9.42 12.57
C LEU A 117 10.03 10.84 12.99
N ASN A 118 9.12 11.76 12.84
CA ASN A 118 9.18 13.08 13.43
C ASN A 118 8.66 13.00 14.89
N GLU A 119 9.56 12.75 15.82
CA GLU A 119 9.23 12.56 17.22
C GLU A 119 8.61 13.79 17.88
N ASP A 120 8.94 15.00 17.40
CA ASP A 120 8.34 16.22 17.91
C ASP A 120 6.82 16.24 17.64
N LEU A 121 6.42 15.91 16.41
CA LEU A 121 5.00 15.81 16.08
C LEU A 121 4.26 14.74 16.90
N VAL A 122 4.90 13.59 17.12
CA VAL A 122 4.29 12.49 17.90
C VAL A 122 4.13 12.88 19.36
N SER A 123 5.02 13.68 19.93
CA SER A 123 4.95 14.11 21.33
C SER A 123 3.92 15.22 21.61
N GLU A 124 3.48 15.94 20.59
CA GLU A 124 2.49 17.02 20.68
C GLU A 124 1.04 16.53 20.57
N THR A 125 0.83 15.24 20.25
CA THR A 125 -0.49 14.61 20.10
C THR A 125 -0.82 13.70 21.26
#